data_7bc49fac77c4bc3f22a0b093d9ff4ba8
#
_entry.id   7bc49fac77c4bc3f22a0b093d9ff4ba8
#
_cell.length_a   1.000
_cell.length_b   1.000
_cell.length_c   1.000
_cell.angle_alpha   90.00
_cell.angle_beta   90.00
_cell.angle_gamma   90.00
#
_symmetry.space_group_name_H-M   'P 1'
#
loop_
_entity.id
_entity.type
_entity.pdbx_description
1 polymer ?
#
loop_
_entity_poly.entity_id
_entity_poly.type
_entity_poly.pdbx_seq_one_letter_code
_entity_poly.pdbx_strand_id
1 'polypeptide(L)'
;MATPSEKLAESLERLKALQEAGIVAIRTSDITRIHRERLLSNGFIKEVLLGWYIAVAHDEQAGDSTSWYSSFWDFCARYLQERYEDDYCISAEQSLMLHAGNIAVPKQLIIRSTKGNNTATPLLYGTSLFVMKSPLPDKAEIETYNGVRVVNLVSSLIHSTPTLFEREPVDTRTALMMLRDASELLAYLLEGGHTKIAGRLAGAYRNIGNDKIADDIIKTMKAAGYDVRESDPFKE
;
A
#
# COMPACT_ATOMS: atom_id res chain seq x y z
N MET A 1 -33.72 21.69 -28.38
CA MET A 1 -32.67 21.79 -27.35
C MET A 1 -32.81 20.60 -26.40
N ALA A 2 -31.74 19.91 -26.06
CA ALA A 2 -31.77 18.78 -25.12
C ALA A 2 -32.26 19.25 -23.73
N THR A 3 -33.11 18.48 -23.10
CA THR A 3 -33.64 18.72 -21.75
C THR A 3 -32.55 18.54 -20.68
N PRO A 4 -32.72 19.06 -19.46
CA PRO A 4 -31.78 18.80 -18.36
C PRO A 4 -31.56 17.31 -18.08
N SER A 5 -32.59 16.48 -18.16
CA SER A 5 -32.52 15.03 -17.97
C SER A 5 -31.74 14.32 -19.09
N GLU A 6 -31.97 14.70 -20.35
CA GLU A 6 -31.20 14.15 -21.48
C GLU A 6 -29.69 14.48 -21.36
N LYS A 7 -29.37 15.71 -20.94
CA LYS A 7 -27.98 16.14 -20.72
C LYS A 7 -27.33 15.38 -19.55
N LEU A 8 -28.07 15.07 -18.49
CA LEU A 8 -27.59 14.26 -17.38
C LEU A 8 -27.37 12.82 -17.82
N ALA A 9 -28.31 12.24 -18.57
CA ALA A 9 -28.17 10.90 -19.13
C ALA A 9 -26.91 10.75 -19.97
N GLU A 10 -26.62 11.72 -20.86
CA GLU A 10 -25.38 11.76 -21.63
C GLU A 10 -24.12 11.77 -20.74
N SER A 11 -24.15 12.52 -19.61
CA SER A 11 -23.02 12.58 -18.68
C SER A 11 -22.85 11.27 -17.93
N LEU A 12 -23.93 10.59 -17.57
CA LEU A 12 -23.91 9.25 -16.94
C LEU A 12 -23.39 8.18 -17.90
N GLU A 13 -23.70 8.25 -19.19
CA GLU A 13 -23.14 7.35 -20.19
C GLU A 13 -21.60 7.51 -20.27
N ARG A 14 -21.09 8.74 -20.18
CA ARG A 14 -19.63 8.98 -20.12
C ARG A 14 -19.00 8.42 -18.86
N LEU A 15 -19.65 8.58 -17.71
CA LEU A 15 -19.19 7.99 -16.45
C LEU A 15 -19.17 6.47 -16.52
N LYS A 16 -20.24 5.87 -17.05
CA LYS A 16 -20.36 4.42 -17.26
C LYS A 16 -19.23 3.90 -18.16
N ALA A 17 -18.93 4.58 -19.25
CA ALA A 17 -17.85 4.19 -20.16
C ALA A 17 -16.48 4.21 -19.45
N LEU A 18 -16.22 5.17 -18.55
CA LEU A 18 -15.00 5.18 -17.74
C LEU A 18 -14.94 3.98 -16.77
N GLN A 19 -16.05 3.68 -16.10
CA GLN A 19 -16.16 2.53 -15.19
C GLN A 19 -15.96 1.19 -15.93
N GLU A 20 -16.57 1.03 -17.12
CA GLU A 20 -16.39 -0.15 -17.96
C GLU A 20 -14.96 -0.31 -18.48
N ALA A 21 -14.23 0.80 -18.63
CA ALA A 21 -12.80 0.81 -18.92
C ALA A 21 -11.91 0.58 -17.69
N GLY A 22 -12.49 0.31 -16.50
CA GLY A 22 -11.75 0.11 -15.24
C GLY A 22 -11.15 1.38 -14.64
N ILE A 23 -11.62 2.55 -15.08
CA ILE A 23 -11.11 3.84 -14.59
C ILE A 23 -11.86 4.24 -13.32
N VAL A 24 -11.28 3.95 -12.16
CA VAL A 24 -11.81 4.31 -10.83
C VAL A 24 -11.41 5.73 -10.43
N ALA A 25 -10.13 6.07 -10.56
CA ALA A 25 -9.62 7.42 -10.31
C ALA A 25 -9.76 8.27 -11.58
N ILE A 26 -10.72 9.16 -11.61
CA ILE A 26 -11.08 9.98 -12.78
C ILE A 26 -10.31 11.30 -12.73
N ARG A 27 -9.59 11.62 -13.80
CA ARG A 27 -8.92 12.92 -13.97
C ARG A 27 -9.79 13.92 -14.75
N THR A 28 -9.46 15.19 -14.61
CA THR A 28 -10.02 16.25 -15.45
C THR A 28 -9.79 16.03 -16.95
N SER A 29 -8.75 15.29 -17.34
CA SER A 29 -8.47 14.92 -18.73
C SER A 29 -9.37 13.81 -19.26
N ASP A 30 -9.95 12.97 -18.40
CA ASP A 30 -10.75 11.81 -18.80
C ASP A 30 -12.20 12.20 -19.15
N ILE A 31 -12.64 13.37 -18.67
CA ILE A 31 -14.02 13.82 -18.81
C ILE A 31 -14.05 15.33 -19.07
N THR A 32 -14.90 15.77 -20.01
CA THR A 32 -15.01 17.19 -20.31
C THR A 32 -15.54 17.98 -19.12
N ARG A 33 -15.22 19.26 -19.06
CA ARG A 33 -15.68 20.15 -17.99
C ARG A 33 -17.20 20.13 -17.81
N ILE A 34 -17.94 20.12 -18.90
CA ILE A 34 -19.42 20.15 -18.86
C ILE A 34 -19.99 18.90 -18.20
N HIS A 35 -19.50 17.72 -18.58
CA HIS A 35 -19.95 16.47 -17.98
C HIS A 35 -19.52 16.37 -16.52
N ARG A 36 -18.28 16.76 -16.19
CA ARG A 36 -17.77 16.77 -14.82
C ARG A 36 -18.59 17.67 -13.90
N GLU A 37 -18.84 18.93 -14.28
CA GLU A 37 -19.63 19.85 -13.47
C GLU A 37 -21.06 19.32 -13.24
N ARG A 38 -21.65 18.69 -14.26
CA ARG A 38 -22.98 18.11 -14.18
C ARG A 38 -23.01 16.87 -13.27
N LEU A 39 -22.03 16.00 -13.35
CA LEU A 39 -21.92 14.83 -12.48
C LEU A 39 -21.64 15.23 -11.02
N LEU A 40 -20.78 16.21 -10.78
CA LEU A 40 -20.51 16.76 -9.45
C LEU A 40 -21.78 17.37 -8.83
N SER A 41 -22.49 18.22 -9.58
CA SER A 41 -23.68 18.90 -9.06
C SER A 41 -24.84 17.94 -8.77
N ASN A 42 -24.87 16.76 -9.39
CA ASN A 42 -25.85 15.71 -9.16
C ASN A 42 -25.34 14.56 -8.27
N GLY A 43 -24.12 14.67 -7.68
CA GLY A 43 -23.60 13.72 -6.69
C GLY A 43 -23.14 12.36 -7.25
N PHE A 44 -22.90 12.25 -8.56
CA PHE A 44 -22.41 11.00 -9.17
C PHE A 44 -20.89 10.83 -9.14
N ILE A 45 -20.17 11.90 -8.93
CA ILE A 45 -18.73 11.88 -8.67
C ILE A 45 -18.40 12.80 -7.49
N LYS A 46 -17.30 12.51 -6.80
CA LYS A 46 -16.78 13.30 -5.68
C LYS A 46 -15.34 13.65 -5.93
N GLU A 47 -14.94 14.89 -5.65
CA GLU A 47 -13.54 15.31 -5.74
C GLU A 47 -12.76 14.76 -4.54
N VAL A 48 -11.67 14.06 -4.83
CA VAL A 48 -10.73 13.52 -3.83
C VAL A 48 -9.59 14.51 -3.59
N LEU A 49 -9.02 14.98 -4.67
CA LEU A 49 -7.97 16.00 -4.74
C LEU A 49 -8.27 16.92 -5.93
N LEU A 50 -7.64 18.08 -5.98
CA LEU A 50 -7.78 19.00 -7.09
C LEU A 50 -7.54 18.31 -8.44
N GLY A 51 -8.61 18.22 -9.23
CA GLY A 51 -8.58 17.59 -10.55
C GLY A 51 -8.67 16.07 -10.58
N TRP A 52 -8.93 15.42 -9.42
CA TRP A 52 -9.10 13.99 -9.27
C TRP A 52 -10.42 13.64 -8.58
N TYR A 53 -11.15 12.72 -9.16
CA TYR A 53 -12.52 12.37 -8.75
C TYR A 53 -12.65 10.85 -8.66
N ILE A 54 -13.65 10.41 -7.92
CA ILE A 54 -14.15 9.02 -7.93
C ILE A 54 -15.64 9.02 -8.22
N ALA A 55 -16.14 7.94 -8.81
CA ALA A 55 -17.57 7.70 -8.90
C ALA A 55 -18.15 7.39 -7.51
N VAL A 56 -19.38 7.83 -7.29
CA VAL A 56 -20.13 7.63 -6.04
C VAL A 56 -21.45 6.95 -6.35
N ALA A 57 -21.89 6.03 -5.48
CA ALA A 57 -23.20 5.43 -5.60
C ALA A 57 -24.29 6.52 -5.43
N HIS A 58 -25.31 6.49 -6.28
CA HIS A 58 -26.36 7.54 -6.30
C HIS A 58 -27.18 7.62 -5.01
N ASP A 59 -27.26 6.51 -4.29
CA ASP A 59 -27.96 6.37 -3.01
C ASP A 59 -27.07 6.63 -1.79
N GLU A 60 -25.80 6.99 -2.01
CA GLU A 60 -24.85 7.31 -0.95
C GLU A 60 -25.27 8.56 -0.19
N GLN A 61 -25.59 8.40 1.09
CA GLN A 61 -26.04 9.49 1.95
C GLN A 61 -24.88 10.37 2.42
N ALA A 62 -25.19 11.55 2.94
CA ALA A 62 -24.20 12.43 3.52
C ALA A 62 -23.50 11.72 4.71
N GLY A 63 -22.18 11.54 4.61
CA GLY A 63 -21.35 10.82 5.60
C GLY A 63 -21.05 9.36 5.25
N ASP A 64 -21.72 8.78 4.25
CA ASP A 64 -21.34 7.47 3.75
C ASP A 64 -19.98 7.53 3.05
N SER A 65 -19.12 6.57 3.36
CA SER A 65 -17.75 6.48 2.90
C SER A 65 -17.46 5.22 2.06
N THR A 66 -18.49 4.44 1.76
CA THR A 66 -18.36 3.14 1.08
C THR A 66 -17.69 3.28 -0.27
N SER A 67 -18.12 4.22 -1.10
CA SER A 67 -17.52 4.47 -2.42
C SER A 67 -16.03 4.84 -2.32
N TRP A 68 -15.64 5.59 -1.29
CA TRP A 68 -14.24 5.93 -1.08
C TRP A 68 -13.39 4.73 -0.66
N TYR A 69 -13.82 4.00 0.36
CA TYR A 69 -13.03 2.86 0.87
C TYR A 69 -12.91 1.74 -0.17
N SER A 70 -13.92 1.50 -0.98
CA SER A 70 -13.85 0.55 -2.10
C SER A 70 -12.94 1.01 -3.25
N SER A 71 -12.78 2.32 -3.44
CA SER A 71 -11.99 2.91 -4.53
C SER A 71 -10.57 3.30 -4.13
N PHE A 72 -10.21 3.23 -2.85
CA PHE A 72 -8.98 3.81 -2.30
C PHE A 72 -7.72 3.28 -2.98
N TRP A 73 -7.58 1.97 -3.09
CA TRP A 73 -6.36 1.37 -3.65
C TRP A 73 -6.22 1.63 -5.14
N ASP A 74 -7.30 1.54 -5.90
CA ASP A 74 -7.31 1.87 -7.33
C ASP A 74 -7.02 3.35 -7.57
N PHE A 75 -7.57 4.22 -6.70
CA PHE A 75 -7.25 5.64 -6.72
C PHE A 75 -5.76 5.88 -6.46
N CYS A 76 -5.20 5.28 -5.41
CA CYS A 76 -3.79 5.41 -5.07
C CYS A 76 -2.88 4.87 -6.19
N ALA A 77 -3.22 3.72 -6.77
CA ALA A 77 -2.46 3.12 -7.86
C ALA A 77 -2.31 4.11 -9.04
N ARG A 78 -3.43 4.64 -9.53
CA ARG A 78 -3.40 5.56 -10.66
C ARG A 78 -2.76 6.89 -10.30
N TYR A 79 -3.14 7.48 -9.16
CA TYR A 79 -2.61 8.79 -8.73
C TYR A 79 -1.08 8.76 -8.55
N LEU A 80 -0.57 7.74 -7.87
CA LEU A 80 0.87 7.62 -7.61
C LEU A 80 1.65 7.33 -8.89
N GLN A 81 1.14 6.45 -9.76
CA GLN A 81 1.75 6.16 -11.04
C GLN A 81 1.85 7.41 -11.92
N GLU A 82 0.79 8.21 -12.01
CA GLU A 82 0.82 9.42 -12.84
C GLU A 82 1.68 10.54 -12.26
N ARG A 83 1.82 10.62 -10.92
CA ARG A 83 2.57 11.68 -10.26
C ARG A 83 4.05 11.37 -10.10
N TYR A 84 4.39 10.13 -9.85
CA TYR A 84 5.76 9.72 -9.51
C TYR A 84 6.35 8.71 -10.50
N GLU A 85 5.55 8.18 -11.42
CA GLU A 85 5.98 7.15 -12.38
C GLU A 85 6.58 5.94 -11.65
N ASP A 86 7.86 5.63 -11.89
CA ASP A 86 8.58 4.55 -11.21
C ASP A 86 9.31 5.03 -9.93
N ASP A 87 9.23 6.31 -9.60
CA ASP A 87 9.91 6.90 -8.45
C ASP A 87 9.04 6.88 -7.20
N TYR A 88 8.43 5.75 -6.89
CA TYR A 88 7.76 5.55 -5.60
C TYR A 88 7.66 4.08 -5.21
N CYS A 89 7.52 3.82 -3.91
CA CYS A 89 6.99 2.58 -3.37
C CYS A 89 6.28 2.86 -2.04
N ILE A 90 5.35 1.98 -1.65
CA ILE A 90 4.71 2.02 -0.33
C ILE A 90 5.74 1.62 0.73
N SER A 91 5.58 2.09 1.96
CA SER A 91 6.45 1.72 3.09
C SER A 91 6.51 0.21 3.31
N ALA A 92 7.61 -0.28 3.85
CA ALA A 92 7.80 -1.72 4.11
C ALA A 92 6.69 -2.31 5.00
N GLU A 93 6.28 -1.58 6.05
CA GLU A 93 5.21 -2.04 6.95
C GLU A 93 3.87 -2.20 6.22
N GLN A 94 3.46 -1.21 5.43
CA GLN A 94 2.21 -1.30 4.68
C GLN A 94 2.28 -2.29 3.52
N SER A 95 3.46 -2.46 2.91
CA SER A 95 3.70 -3.53 1.94
C SER A 95 3.53 -4.91 2.58
N LEU A 96 4.07 -5.11 3.78
CA LEU A 96 3.92 -6.36 4.53
C LEU A 96 2.45 -6.67 4.84
N MET A 97 1.67 -5.66 5.22
CA MET A 97 0.22 -5.80 5.46
C MET A 97 -0.50 -6.25 4.19
N LEU A 98 -0.20 -5.63 3.03
CA LEU A 98 -0.77 -6.02 1.75
C LEU A 98 -0.39 -7.45 1.36
N HIS A 99 0.88 -7.86 1.55
CA HIS A 99 1.31 -9.25 1.33
C HIS A 99 0.53 -10.23 2.20
N ALA A 100 0.25 -9.87 3.45
CA ALA A 100 -0.56 -10.69 4.35
C ALA A 100 -2.05 -10.75 3.95
N GLY A 101 -2.46 -10.03 2.90
CA GLY A 101 -3.85 -9.94 2.43
C GLY A 101 -4.69 -8.91 3.17
N ASN A 102 -4.09 -8.08 4.02
CA ASN A 102 -4.79 -6.99 4.68
C ASN A 102 -4.88 -5.77 3.76
N ILE A 103 -6.03 -5.59 3.15
CA ILE A 103 -6.37 -4.48 2.25
C ILE A 103 -7.09 -3.33 2.95
N ALA A 104 -7.16 -3.34 4.28
CA ALA A 104 -7.78 -2.26 5.03
C ALA A 104 -7.14 -0.91 4.68
N VAL A 105 -7.98 0.09 4.50
CA VAL A 105 -7.52 1.44 4.14
C VAL A 105 -6.87 2.10 5.35
N PRO A 106 -5.58 2.45 5.29
CA PRO A 106 -4.91 3.10 6.40
C PRO A 106 -5.37 4.55 6.55
N LYS A 107 -5.34 5.08 7.78
CA LYS A 107 -5.56 6.52 8.01
C LYS A 107 -4.54 7.38 7.26
N GLN A 108 -3.31 6.89 7.16
CA GLN A 108 -2.26 7.52 6.39
C GLN A 108 -1.46 6.47 5.62
N LEU A 109 -1.46 6.57 4.29
CA LEU A 109 -0.62 5.77 3.42
C LEU A 109 0.76 6.42 3.31
N ILE A 110 1.79 5.71 3.78
CA ILE A 110 3.17 6.20 3.73
C ILE A 110 3.83 5.70 2.45
N ILE A 111 4.32 6.64 1.65
CA ILE A 111 4.97 6.41 0.37
C ILE A 111 6.41 6.92 0.46
N ARG A 112 7.36 6.20 -0.08
CA ARG A 112 8.75 6.64 -0.30
C ARG A 112 8.90 7.11 -1.73
N SER A 113 9.58 8.23 -1.93
CA SER A 113 9.93 8.77 -3.25
C SER A 113 11.12 9.72 -3.13
N THR A 114 12.00 9.76 -4.12
CA THR A 114 13.08 10.76 -4.16
C THR A 114 12.54 12.18 -4.38
N LYS A 115 11.34 12.27 -4.99
CA LYS A 115 10.58 13.51 -5.23
C LYS A 115 9.62 13.86 -4.08
N GLY A 116 9.67 13.12 -2.97
CA GLY A 116 8.81 13.36 -1.80
C GLY A 116 9.00 14.75 -1.20
N ASN A 117 7.96 15.28 -0.58
CA ASN A 117 7.95 16.62 0.03
C ASN A 117 7.81 16.61 1.56
N ASN A 118 7.72 15.41 2.17
CA ASN A 118 7.50 15.20 3.61
C ASN A 118 6.24 15.91 4.14
N THR A 119 5.20 15.99 3.31
CA THR A 119 3.94 16.64 3.68
C THR A 119 2.78 15.65 3.54
N ALA A 120 1.84 15.68 4.47
CA ALA A 120 0.61 14.94 4.35
C ALA A 120 -0.33 15.63 3.35
N THR A 121 -0.85 14.88 2.40
CA THR A 121 -1.90 15.30 1.49
C THR A 121 -3.21 14.70 1.96
N PRO A 122 -4.14 15.51 2.48
CA PRO A 122 -5.45 15.02 2.92
C PRO A 122 -6.24 14.45 1.74
N LEU A 123 -6.94 13.35 2.01
CA LEU A 123 -7.91 12.73 1.12
C LEU A 123 -9.30 12.73 1.78
N LEU A 124 -10.24 11.97 1.23
CA LEU A 124 -11.58 11.87 1.78
C LEU A 124 -11.60 11.12 3.14
N TYR A 125 -12.61 11.42 3.94
CA TYR A 125 -12.95 10.72 5.19
C TYR A 125 -11.78 10.54 6.17
N GLY A 126 -10.92 11.56 6.30
CA GLY A 126 -9.81 11.56 7.25
C GLY A 126 -8.63 10.66 6.86
N THR A 127 -8.62 10.14 5.65
CA THR A 127 -7.43 9.46 5.10
C THR A 127 -6.43 10.47 4.54
N SER A 128 -5.19 10.07 4.34
CA SER A 128 -4.15 10.93 3.77
C SER A 128 -3.03 10.12 3.11
N LEU A 129 -2.29 10.76 2.20
CA LEU A 129 -1.02 10.29 1.70
C LEU A 129 0.12 11.06 2.38
N PHE A 130 1.18 10.38 2.79
CA PHE A 130 2.41 11.02 3.25
C PHE A 130 3.57 10.57 2.36
N VAL A 131 4.06 11.45 1.51
CA VAL A 131 5.15 11.14 0.59
C VAL A 131 6.47 11.56 1.20
N MET A 132 7.14 10.60 1.82
CA MET A 132 8.43 10.78 2.46
C MET A 132 9.53 10.90 1.40
N LYS A 133 10.32 11.95 1.50
CA LYS A 133 11.51 12.11 0.66
C LYS A 133 12.60 11.17 1.16
N SER A 134 12.84 10.10 0.42
CA SER A 134 13.88 9.11 0.75
C SER A 134 14.31 8.34 -0.49
N PRO A 135 15.53 7.76 -0.50
CA PRO A 135 15.91 6.80 -1.52
C PRO A 135 14.91 5.64 -1.57
N LEU A 136 14.71 5.10 -2.77
CA LEU A 136 13.96 3.86 -2.94
C LEU A 136 14.81 2.65 -2.59
N PRO A 137 14.20 1.51 -2.24
CA PRO A 137 14.87 0.21 -2.27
C PRO A 137 15.39 -0.11 -3.67
N ASP A 138 16.23 -1.13 -3.78
CA ASP A 138 16.68 -1.61 -5.08
C ASP A 138 15.49 -2.08 -5.92
N LYS A 139 15.61 -1.96 -7.24
CA LYS A 139 14.51 -2.33 -8.15
C LYS A 139 14.06 -3.78 -7.99
N ALA A 140 14.98 -4.68 -7.63
CA ALA A 140 14.68 -6.09 -7.36
C ALA A 140 13.82 -6.29 -6.10
N GLU A 141 13.83 -5.32 -5.19
CA GLU A 141 13.04 -5.36 -3.96
C GLU A 141 11.65 -4.75 -4.11
N ILE A 142 11.33 -4.18 -5.29
CA ILE A 142 10.05 -3.53 -5.57
C ILE A 142 9.26 -4.37 -6.55
N GLU A 143 8.03 -4.67 -6.19
CA GLU A 143 7.07 -5.37 -7.05
C GLU A 143 5.75 -4.59 -7.14
N THR A 144 4.83 -5.08 -7.96
CA THR A 144 3.50 -4.47 -8.10
C THR A 144 2.44 -5.37 -7.47
N TYR A 145 1.66 -4.80 -6.58
CA TYR A 145 0.52 -5.45 -5.93
C TYR A 145 -0.74 -4.62 -6.18
N ASN A 146 -1.73 -5.17 -6.88
CA ASN A 146 -2.98 -4.46 -7.23
C ASN A 146 -2.75 -3.05 -7.80
N GLY A 147 -1.77 -2.91 -8.70
CA GLY A 147 -1.43 -1.64 -9.36
C GLY A 147 -0.59 -0.66 -8.55
N VAL A 148 -0.33 -0.91 -7.27
CA VAL A 148 0.58 -0.10 -6.46
C VAL A 148 1.96 -0.74 -6.35
N ARG A 149 3.00 0.07 -6.31
CA ARG A 149 4.39 -0.39 -6.11
C ARG A 149 4.64 -0.62 -4.64
N VAL A 150 4.97 -1.83 -4.28
CA VAL A 150 5.22 -2.29 -2.90
C VAL A 150 6.65 -2.81 -2.76
N VAL A 151 7.15 -2.83 -1.56
CA VAL A 151 8.39 -3.55 -1.22
C VAL A 151 8.07 -5.05 -1.19
N ASN A 152 8.93 -5.92 -1.76
CA ASN A 152 8.71 -7.37 -1.74
C ASN A 152 8.63 -7.93 -0.31
N LEU A 153 8.13 -9.15 -0.17
CA LEU A 153 7.86 -9.76 1.13
C LEU A 153 9.12 -9.84 2.02
N VAL A 154 10.26 -10.26 1.46
CA VAL A 154 11.51 -10.43 2.23
C VAL A 154 12.01 -9.08 2.75
N SER A 155 12.13 -8.09 1.88
CA SER A 155 12.57 -6.74 2.26
C SER A 155 11.56 -6.07 3.20
N SER A 156 10.25 -6.35 3.05
CA SER A 156 9.22 -5.87 3.97
C SER A 156 9.41 -6.43 5.39
N LEU A 157 9.70 -7.72 5.54
CA LEU A 157 9.99 -8.35 6.84
C LEU A 157 11.24 -7.76 7.51
N ILE A 158 12.28 -7.51 6.72
CA ILE A 158 13.56 -6.98 7.18
C ILE A 158 13.42 -5.53 7.66
N HIS A 159 12.75 -4.70 6.87
CA HIS A 159 12.62 -3.25 7.11
C HIS A 159 11.45 -2.85 8.01
N SER A 160 10.58 -3.79 8.40
CA SER A 160 9.52 -3.53 9.36
C SER A 160 10.08 -3.30 10.76
N THR A 161 9.45 -2.37 11.49
CA THR A 161 9.84 -2.08 12.87
C THR A 161 9.42 -3.19 13.84
N PRO A 162 10.09 -3.37 14.98
CA PRO A 162 9.62 -4.30 16.03
C PRO A 162 8.18 -4.02 16.46
N THR A 163 7.81 -2.75 16.58
CA THR A 163 6.47 -2.30 16.97
C THR A 163 5.36 -2.81 16.04
N LEU A 164 5.66 -3.09 14.76
CA LEU A 164 4.68 -3.66 13.85
C LEU A 164 4.25 -5.07 14.30
N PHE A 165 5.20 -5.88 14.76
CA PHE A 165 4.92 -7.25 15.21
C PHE A 165 4.01 -7.27 16.44
N GLU A 166 4.15 -6.29 17.32
CA GLU A 166 3.29 -6.12 18.50
C GLU A 166 1.89 -5.61 18.12
N ARG A 167 1.84 -4.60 17.22
CA ARG A 167 0.60 -3.92 16.85
C ARG A 167 -0.26 -4.75 15.91
N GLU A 168 0.37 -5.44 14.95
CA GLU A 168 -0.29 -6.20 13.89
C GLU A 168 0.16 -7.68 13.89
N PRO A 169 -0.02 -8.40 15.02
CA PRO A 169 0.56 -9.74 15.18
C PRO A 169 -0.05 -10.80 14.25
N VAL A 170 -1.28 -10.62 13.80
CA VAL A 170 -1.94 -11.56 12.88
C VAL A 170 -1.33 -11.44 11.50
N ASP A 171 -1.21 -10.23 10.99
CA ASP A 171 -0.69 -9.99 9.64
C ASP A 171 0.80 -10.31 9.54
N THR A 172 1.59 -9.95 10.56
CA THR A 172 3.02 -10.27 10.60
C THR A 172 3.26 -11.78 10.67
N ARG A 173 2.47 -12.54 11.44
CA ARG A 173 2.54 -14.01 11.43
C ARG A 173 2.14 -14.60 10.09
N THR A 174 1.09 -14.06 9.47
CA THR A 174 0.66 -14.49 8.12
C THR A 174 1.78 -14.26 7.10
N ALA A 175 2.39 -13.08 7.10
CA ALA A 175 3.52 -12.75 6.22
C ALA A 175 4.72 -13.70 6.43
N LEU A 176 5.08 -14.00 7.69
CA LEU A 176 6.14 -14.97 8.01
C LEU A 176 5.84 -16.38 7.46
N MET A 177 4.58 -16.83 7.57
CA MET A 177 4.16 -18.15 7.06
C MET A 177 4.18 -18.25 5.52
N MET A 178 4.10 -17.12 4.81
CA MET A 178 4.18 -17.10 3.34
C MET A 178 5.59 -17.37 2.82
N LEU A 179 6.62 -17.10 3.61
CA LEU A 179 8.01 -17.35 3.21
C LEU A 179 8.31 -18.86 3.33
N ARG A 180 8.46 -19.53 2.18
CA ARG A 180 8.74 -20.98 2.12
C ARG A 180 10.23 -21.29 2.05
N ASP A 181 11.01 -20.40 1.45
CA ASP A 181 12.46 -20.50 1.28
C ASP A 181 13.14 -19.28 1.92
N ALA A 182 14.04 -19.55 2.86
CA ALA A 182 14.76 -18.51 3.58
C ALA A 182 16.01 -18.02 2.86
N SER A 183 16.35 -18.55 1.68
CA SER A 183 17.64 -18.25 1.02
C SER A 183 17.83 -16.77 0.75
N GLU A 184 16.83 -16.09 0.22
CA GLU A 184 16.87 -14.65 -0.05
C GLU A 184 16.98 -13.85 1.25
N LEU A 185 16.21 -14.22 2.27
CA LEU A 185 16.26 -13.62 3.59
C LEU A 185 17.66 -13.76 4.22
N LEU A 186 18.25 -14.94 4.13
CA LEU A 186 19.58 -15.21 4.66
C LEU A 186 20.67 -14.42 3.92
N ALA A 187 20.58 -14.34 2.58
CA ALA A 187 21.51 -13.54 1.77
C ALA A 187 21.46 -12.07 2.21
N TYR A 188 20.29 -11.50 2.36
CA TYR A 188 20.13 -10.12 2.80
C TYR A 188 20.68 -9.87 4.21
N LEU A 189 20.41 -10.77 5.15
CA LEU A 189 20.89 -10.66 6.53
C LEU A 189 22.41 -10.69 6.62
N LEU A 190 23.06 -11.51 5.77
CA LEU A 190 24.52 -11.62 5.70
C LEU A 190 25.17 -10.38 5.11
N GLU A 191 24.60 -9.83 4.04
CA GLU A 191 25.19 -8.71 3.29
C GLU A 191 25.40 -7.47 4.15
N GLY A 192 24.47 -7.18 5.06
CA GLY A 192 24.56 -6.03 5.97
C GLY A 192 25.00 -6.36 7.40
N GLY A 193 25.25 -7.63 7.74
CA GLY A 193 25.55 -8.05 9.13
C GLY A 193 24.43 -7.70 10.11
N HIS A 194 23.18 -7.83 9.69
CA HIS A 194 21.98 -7.36 10.40
C HIS A 194 21.60 -8.21 11.63
N THR A 195 22.48 -8.29 12.64
CA THR A 195 22.35 -9.18 13.80
C THR A 195 21.06 -8.99 14.62
N LYS A 196 20.62 -7.72 14.81
CA LYS A 196 19.38 -7.42 15.53
C LYS A 196 18.15 -7.87 14.77
N ILE A 197 18.14 -7.66 13.45
CA ILE A 197 17.04 -8.08 12.58
C ILE A 197 17.00 -9.60 12.52
N ALA A 198 18.15 -10.24 12.34
CA ALA A 198 18.28 -11.70 12.35
C ALA A 198 17.76 -12.32 13.66
N GLY A 199 18.13 -11.75 14.81
CA GLY A 199 17.66 -12.22 16.11
C GLY A 199 16.14 -12.08 16.27
N ARG A 200 15.58 -10.96 15.84
CA ARG A 200 14.12 -10.72 15.85
C ARG A 200 13.38 -11.69 14.92
N LEU A 201 13.86 -11.87 13.69
CA LEU A 201 13.20 -12.78 12.74
C LEU A 201 13.33 -14.23 13.17
N ALA A 202 14.47 -14.67 13.73
CA ALA A 202 14.60 -16.00 14.30
C ALA A 202 13.59 -16.24 15.42
N GLY A 203 13.46 -15.30 16.36
CA GLY A 203 12.45 -15.38 17.42
C GLY A 203 11.03 -15.36 16.88
N ALA A 204 10.74 -14.57 15.87
CA ALA A 204 9.43 -14.53 15.22
C ALA A 204 9.08 -15.89 14.55
N TYR A 205 10.03 -16.49 13.81
CA TYR A 205 9.83 -17.81 13.20
C TYR A 205 9.64 -18.90 14.25
N ARG A 206 10.38 -18.84 15.36
CA ARG A 206 10.19 -19.78 16.47
C ARG A 206 8.82 -19.63 17.12
N ASN A 207 8.34 -18.40 17.29
CA ASN A 207 7.00 -18.15 17.85
C ASN A 207 5.87 -18.75 16.99
N ILE A 208 6.04 -18.80 15.68
CA ILE A 208 5.04 -19.43 14.78
C ILE A 208 5.30 -20.93 14.55
N GLY A 209 6.24 -21.55 15.27
CA GLY A 209 6.56 -22.98 15.18
C GLY A 209 7.40 -23.37 13.96
N ASN A 210 8.03 -22.40 13.26
CA ASN A 210 8.94 -22.68 12.16
C ASN A 210 10.41 -22.68 12.64
N ASP A 211 10.73 -23.67 13.48
CA ASP A 211 12.06 -23.83 14.08
C ASP A 211 13.15 -23.99 13.03
N LYS A 212 12.85 -24.59 11.87
CA LYS A 212 13.81 -24.79 10.81
C LYS A 212 14.37 -23.45 10.30
N ILE A 213 13.51 -22.50 9.92
CA ILE A 213 13.94 -21.18 9.44
C ILE A 213 14.65 -20.42 10.56
N ALA A 214 14.15 -20.47 11.79
CA ALA A 214 14.80 -19.84 12.94
C ALA A 214 16.25 -20.36 13.13
N ASP A 215 16.43 -21.69 13.11
CA ASP A 215 17.75 -22.31 13.23
C ASP A 215 18.67 -21.99 12.05
N ASP A 216 18.13 -21.99 10.84
CA ASP A 216 18.89 -21.62 9.63
C ASP A 216 19.42 -20.19 9.71
N ILE A 217 18.60 -19.24 10.18
CA ILE A 217 19.03 -17.85 10.43
C ILE A 217 20.18 -17.81 11.43
N ILE A 218 20.02 -18.42 12.61
CA ILE A 218 21.01 -18.39 13.68
C ILE A 218 22.32 -19.06 13.26
N LYS A 219 22.25 -20.26 12.64
CA LYS A 219 23.42 -21.01 12.18
C LYS A 219 24.18 -20.26 11.09
N THR A 220 23.48 -19.73 10.10
CA THR A 220 24.09 -19.01 8.97
C THR A 220 24.80 -17.75 9.45
N MET A 221 24.17 -16.96 10.28
CA MET A 221 24.78 -15.74 10.83
C MET A 221 26.00 -16.06 11.71
N LYS A 222 25.93 -17.08 12.56
CA LYS A 222 27.05 -17.53 13.39
C LYS A 222 28.22 -18.07 12.54
N ALA A 223 27.92 -18.84 11.51
CA ALA A 223 28.96 -19.34 10.59
C ALA A 223 29.70 -18.20 9.87
N ALA A 224 29.04 -17.09 9.63
CA ALA A 224 29.61 -15.87 9.07
C ALA A 224 30.34 -14.99 10.13
N GLY A 225 30.40 -15.42 11.38
CA GLY A 225 31.12 -14.71 12.45
C GLY A 225 30.29 -13.66 13.19
N TYR A 226 28.97 -13.62 12.96
CA TYR A 226 28.07 -12.67 13.65
C TYR A 226 27.49 -13.28 14.93
N ASP A 227 27.56 -12.54 16.04
CA ASP A 227 26.84 -12.90 17.26
C ASP A 227 25.40 -12.45 17.19
N VAL A 228 24.47 -13.40 17.16
CA VAL A 228 23.03 -13.14 17.04
C VAL A 228 22.31 -13.61 18.30
N ARG A 229 21.64 -12.68 18.95
CA ARG A 229 20.76 -12.96 20.09
C ARG A 229 19.33 -13.03 19.61
N GLU A 230 18.72 -14.19 19.73
CA GLU A 230 17.32 -14.41 19.43
C GLU A 230 16.41 -13.61 20.38
N SER A 231 15.39 -12.96 19.83
CA SER A 231 14.38 -12.22 20.59
C SER A 231 13.01 -12.37 19.93
N ASP A 232 12.01 -12.70 20.71
CA ASP A 232 10.64 -12.85 20.22
C ASP A 232 9.96 -11.47 20.15
N PRO A 233 9.60 -10.97 18.95
CA PRO A 233 8.99 -9.66 18.79
C PRO A 233 7.49 -9.64 19.13
N PHE A 234 6.87 -10.79 19.41
CA PHE A 234 5.46 -10.91 19.79
C PHE A 234 5.26 -10.97 21.31
N LYS A 235 6.34 -11.00 22.07
CA LYS A 235 6.26 -10.95 23.54
C LYS A 235 6.29 -9.52 24.01
N GLU A 236 5.27 -9.17 24.77
CA GLU A 236 5.22 -7.97 25.60
C GLU A 236 6.35 -7.95 26.65
#